data_ee154ebeda2caf903c0ce8a375c540f6
#
_entry.id   ee154ebeda2caf903c0ce8a375c540f6
#
_cell.length_a   1.000
_cell.length_b   1.000
_cell.length_c   1.000
_cell.angle_alpha   90.00
_cell.angle_beta   90.00
_cell.angle_gamma   90.00
#
_symmetry.space_group_name_H-M   'P 1'
#
loop_
_entity.id
_entity.type
_entity.pdbx_description
1 polymer ?
#
loop_
_entity_poly.entity_id
_entity_poly.type
_entity_poly.pdbx_seq_one_letter_code
_entity_poly.pdbx_strand_id
1 'polypeptide(L)'
;PAPSTPAPIQEPESRYTIAWMSDTQHYSNRFPDIFYAMTAYLRDAEKELNLKYVAHTGDLINNYGSERQWENAVRAMASIANIPAGVCAGNHDVKHDDTLYDNFSRYFGEKQVSYRECYGGSFQDNRGHYDLIDAGSTRYLFIYMGYHVEQDGIEWIKSVLEQYPDRVAVLCTHAYFDTDLTLLADGRLLKEEIVSKYSNVYMVLSGHRYNIACVPEEFDDDGDGTPDRKAYQMICNYQAADDHGGSGYMMFFDVDEEKGVINCYTYSPVLDDKVRFDDISKKKRRYSNAPHDEMMTLEIPWELTN
;
A
#
# COMPACT_ATOMS: atom_id res chain seq x y z
N PRO A 1 -12.71 -50.47 0.19
CA PRO A 1 -11.99 -49.24 -0.10
C PRO A 1 -11.19 -48.86 1.15
N ALA A 2 -9.86 -48.74 1.00
CA ALA A 2 -9.01 -48.25 2.06
C ALA A 2 -9.34 -46.79 2.35
N PRO A 3 -9.26 -46.31 3.61
CA PRO A 3 -9.46 -44.91 3.91
C PRO A 3 -8.36 -44.10 3.19
N SER A 4 -8.78 -43.07 2.44
CA SER A 4 -7.86 -42.14 1.81
C SER A 4 -7.08 -41.42 2.91
N THR A 5 -5.75 -41.52 2.85
CA THR A 5 -4.87 -40.72 3.69
C THR A 5 -5.21 -39.23 3.46
N PRO A 6 -5.52 -38.45 4.50
CA PRO A 6 -5.73 -37.02 4.31
C PRO A 6 -4.48 -36.40 3.68
N ALA A 7 -4.68 -35.46 2.75
CA ALA A 7 -3.59 -34.70 2.20
C ALA A 7 -2.79 -34.04 3.32
N PRO A 8 -1.46 -33.99 3.23
CA PRO A 8 -0.66 -33.30 4.23
C PRO A 8 -1.16 -31.84 4.36
N ILE A 9 -1.41 -31.41 5.58
CA ILE A 9 -1.67 -30.00 5.88
C ILE A 9 -0.40 -29.27 5.47
N GLN A 10 -0.47 -28.45 4.44
CA GLN A 10 0.65 -27.60 4.02
C GLN A 10 0.75 -26.52 5.09
N GLU A 11 1.85 -26.55 5.86
CA GLU A 11 2.11 -25.48 6.83
C GLU A 11 2.22 -24.13 6.09
N PRO A 12 1.76 -23.02 6.70
CA PRO A 12 1.89 -21.70 6.09
C PRO A 12 3.37 -21.41 5.79
N GLU A 13 3.65 -20.90 4.61
CA GLU A 13 5.00 -20.50 4.25
C GLU A 13 5.40 -19.28 5.09
N SER A 14 6.41 -19.41 5.94
CA SER A 14 6.89 -18.38 6.87
C SER A 14 7.59 -17.18 6.19
N ARG A 15 7.80 -17.27 4.87
CA ARG A 15 8.43 -16.20 4.08
C ARG A 15 7.63 -15.88 2.85
N TYR A 16 7.28 -14.59 2.69
CA TYR A 16 6.46 -14.10 1.59
C TYR A 16 6.72 -12.61 1.32
N THR A 17 6.21 -12.12 0.19
CA THR A 17 6.39 -10.74 -0.25
C THR A 17 5.07 -10.01 -0.37
N ILE A 18 5.07 -8.73 0.01
CA ILE A 18 4.05 -7.75 -0.30
C ILE A 18 4.72 -6.67 -1.16
N ALA A 19 4.11 -6.30 -2.30
CA ALA A 19 4.60 -5.21 -3.14
C ALA A 19 3.77 -3.95 -2.93
N TRP A 20 4.40 -2.78 -3.03
CA TRP A 20 3.74 -1.50 -2.88
C TRP A 20 4.15 -0.53 -3.97
N MET A 21 3.15 -0.03 -4.70
CA MET A 21 3.23 1.03 -5.71
C MET A 21 2.49 2.27 -5.23
N SER A 22 2.91 3.43 -5.71
CA SER A 22 2.23 4.70 -5.52
C SER A 22 2.55 5.67 -6.65
N ASP A 23 1.68 6.65 -6.87
CA ASP A 23 1.96 7.82 -7.72
C ASP A 23 2.40 7.46 -9.15
N THR A 24 1.64 6.56 -9.79
CA THR A 24 1.90 6.07 -11.15
C THR A 24 1.33 6.97 -12.26
N GLN A 25 0.83 8.16 -11.92
CA GLN A 25 0.14 9.07 -12.83
C GLN A 25 1.00 9.52 -14.03
N HIS A 26 2.31 9.66 -13.86
CA HIS A 26 3.20 9.98 -14.96
C HIS A 26 3.33 8.84 -15.96
N TYR A 27 3.28 7.59 -15.47
CA TYR A 27 3.27 6.41 -16.33
C TYR A 27 1.98 6.36 -17.14
N SER A 28 0.82 6.42 -16.50
CA SER A 28 -0.47 6.42 -17.20
C SER A 28 -0.59 7.55 -18.24
N ASN A 29 0.05 8.70 -17.97
CA ASN A 29 0.03 9.85 -18.86
C ASN A 29 1.03 9.75 -20.03
N ARG A 30 2.32 9.49 -19.76
CA ARG A 30 3.41 9.65 -20.72
C ARG A 30 4.19 8.38 -20.99
N PHE A 31 4.25 7.45 -20.04
CA PHE A 31 5.14 6.29 -20.07
C PHE A 31 4.41 4.98 -19.74
N PRO A 32 3.29 4.65 -20.44
CA PRO A 32 2.46 3.51 -20.06
C PRO A 32 3.24 2.16 -20.10
N ASP A 33 4.24 2.05 -20.95
CA ASP A 33 5.08 0.86 -21.04
C ASP A 33 5.84 0.59 -19.73
N ILE A 34 6.19 1.63 -18.95
CA ILE A 34 6.80 1.47 -17.64
C ILE A 34 5.79 0.85 -16.67
N PHE A 35 4.55 1.35 -16.61
CA PHE A 35 3.52 0.78 -15.75
C PHE A 35 3.21 -0.68 -16.13
N TYR A 36 3.13 -0.97 -17.43
CA TYR A 36 2.93 -2.33 -17.91
C TYR A 36 4.10 -3.24 -17.53
N ALA A 37 5.35 -2.76 -17.59
CA ALA A 37 6.52 -3.51 -17.18
C ALA A 37 6.52 -3.80 -15.66
N MET A 38 6.13 -2.83 -14.84
CA MET A 38 5.99 -3.00 -13.38
C MET A 38 5.01 -4.13 -13.04
N THR A 39 3.80 -4.05 -13.59
CA THR A 39 2.75 -5.05 -13.30
C THR A 39 3.02 -6.39 -13.98
N ALA A 40 3.67 -6.41 -15.16
CA ALA A 40 4.12 -7.65 -15.78
C ALA A 40 5.17 -8.36 -14.93
N TYR A 41 6.13 -7.62 -14.36
CA TYR A 41 7.12 -8.20 -13.44
C TYR A 41 6.45 -8.82 -12.21
N LEU A 42 5.51 -8.13 -11.56
CA LEU A 42 4.79 -8.67 -10.40
C LEU A 42 4.06 -9.97 -10.74
N ARG A 43 3.41 -10.04 -11.91
CA ARG A 43 2.74 -11.24 -12.40
C ARG A 43 3.74 -12.38 -12.66
N ASP A 44 4.83 -12.09 -13.36
CA ASP A 44 5.77 -13.11 -13.83
C ASP A 44 6.67 -13.64 -12.68
N ALA A 45 6.97 -12.77 -11.70
CA ALA A 45 7.75 -13.11 -10.51
C ALA A 45 6.89 -13.54 -9.29
N GLU A 46 5.57 -13.64 -9.42
CA GLU A 46 4.63 -13.94 -8.32
C GLU A 46 5.09 -15.17 -7.50
N LYS A 47 5.42 -16.27 -8.17
CA LYS A 47 5.83 -17.51 -7.51
C LYS A 47 7.22 -17.42 -6.89
N GLU A 48 8.17 -16.78 -7.58
CA GLU A 48 9.55 -16.63 -7.10
C GLU A 48 9.59 -15.74 -5.85
N LEU A 49 8.81 -14.67 -5.86
CA LEU A 49 8.68 -13.75 -4.73
C LEU A 49 7.77 -14.29 -3.61
N ASN A 50 7.05 -15.37 -3.86
CA ASN A 50 5.90 -15.75 -3.02
C ASN A 50 5.01 -14.55 -2.72
N LEU A 51 4.63 -13.81 -3.78
CA LEU A 51 3.91 -12.55 -3.70
C LEU A 51 2.46 -12.80 -3.24
N LYS A 52 2.10 -12.26 -2.08
CA LYS A 52 0.78 -12.45 -1.48
C LYS A 52 -0.16 -11.27 -1.71
N TYR A 53 0.38 -10.07 -1.88
CA TYR A 53 -0.44 -8.87 -2.02
C TYR A 53 0.27 -7.75 -2.76
N VAL A 54 -0.50 -6.91 -3.46
CA VAL A 54 -0.02 -5.68 -4.10
C VAL A 54 -0.86 -4.50 -3.61
N ALA A 55 -0.22 -3.55 -2.93
CA ALA A 55 -0.86 -2.29 -2.53
C ALA A 55 -0.57 -1.18 -3.55
N HIS A 56 -1.56 -0.30 -3.79
CA HIS A 56 -1.37 0.94 -4.55
C HIS A 56 -2.02 2.11 -3.82
N THR A 57 -1.22 3.11 -3.46
CA THR A 57 -1.66 4.21 -2.60
C THR A 57 -2.05 5.50 -3.36
N GLY A 58 -2.62 5.35 -4.57
CA GLY A 58 -3.26 6.43 -5.31
C GLY A 58 -2.40 7.14 -6.34
N ASP A 59 -3.00 8.13 -6.98
CA ASP A 59 -2.46 8.84 -8.14
C ASP A 59 -2.14 7.89 -9.31
N LEU A 60 -3.18 7.16 -9.73
CA LEU A 60 -3.12 6.25 -10.88
C LEU A 60 -3.02 6.99 -12.20
N ILE A 61 -3.67 8.16 -12.30
CA ILE A 61 -3.71 9.00 -13.51
C ILE A 61 -3.32 10.44 -13.16
N ASN A 62 -2.89 11.21 -14.16
CA ASN A 62 -2.47 12.61 -13.98
C ASN A 62 -3.58 13.61 -14.27
N ASN A 63 -4.52 13.27 -15.14
CA ASN A 63 -5.63 14.14 -15.53
C ASN A 63 -6.95 13.39 -15.42
N TYR A 64 -7.74 13.77 -14.44
CA TYR A 64 -9.04 13.20 -14.13
C TYR A 64 -9.95 12.97 -15.33
N GLY A 65 -10.01 13.94 -16.28
CA GLY A 65 -10.85 13.86 -17.47
C GLY A 65 -10.27 13.02 -18.63
N SER A 66 -9.09 12.42 -18.48
CA SER A 66 -8.43 11.70 -19.57
C SER A 66 -8.80 10.21 -19.57
N GLU A 67 -9.75 9.82 -20.40
CA GLU A 67 -10.14 8.41 -20.59
C GLU A 67 -8.93 7.52 -20.93
N ARG A 68 -8.06 7.98 -21.84
CA ARG A 68 -6.83 7.25 -22.20
C ARG A 68 -5.93 6.92 -21.00
N GLN A 69 -5.81 7.83 -20.03
CA GLN A 69 -4.98 7.58 -18.85
C GLN A 69 -5.64 6.54 -17.93
N TRP A 70 -6.96 6.62 -17.76
CA TRP A 70 -7.72 5.60 -17.04
C TRP A 70 -7.60 4.22 -17.70
N GLU A 71 -7.70 4.14 -19.02
CA GLU A 71 -7.51 2.89 -19.77
C GLU A 71 -6.11 2.31 -19.57
N ASN A 72 -5.07 3.17 -19.58
CA ASN A 72 -3.69 2.74 -19.30
C ASN A 72 -3.55 2.18 -17.89
N ALA A 73 -4.10 2.87 -16.88
CA ALA A 73 -4.07 2.39 -15.49
C ALA A 73 -4.83 1.06 -15.31
N VAL A 74 -6.05 0.97 -15.87
CA VAL A 74 -6.84 -0.27 -15.85
C VAL A 74 -6.10 -1.42 -16.53
N ARG A 75 -5.50 -1.18 -17.70
CA ARG A 75 -4.73 -2.20 -18.42
C ARG A 75 -3.54 -2.70 -17.61
N ALA A 76 -2.79 -1.79 -16.96
CA ALA A 76 -1.69 -2.16 -16.09
C ALA A 76 -2.18 -3.03 -14.93
N MET A 77 -3.16 -2.56 -14.16
CA MET A 77 -3.68 -3.28 -13.00
C MET A 77 -4.40 -4.59 -13.35
N ALA A 78 -5.00 -4.69 -14.53
CA ALA A 78 -5.61 -5.93 -15.02
C ALA A 78 -4.60 -7.05 -15.27
N SER A 79 -3.32 -6.73 -15.52
CA SER A 79 -2.28 -7.76 -15.71
C SER A 79 -1.96 -8.55 -14.42
N ILE A 80 -2.31 -8.01 -13.26
CA ILE A 80 -2.19 -8.64 -11.94
C ILE A 80 -3.56 -9.02 -11.34
N ALA A 81 -4.58 -9.21 -12.18
CA ALA A 81 -5.95 -9.50 -11.70
C ALA A 81 -6.05 -10.79 -10.86
N ASN A 82 -5.12 -11.73 -11.06
CA ASN A 82 -5.06 -12.99 -10.29
C ASN A 82 -4.27 -12.87 -8.97
N ILE A 83 -3.61 -11.76 -8.74
CA ILE A 83 -2.88 -11.47 -7.50
C ILE A 83 -3.79 -10.62 -6.61
N PRO A 84 -3.95 -10.94 -5.32
CA PRO A 84 -4.66 -10.06 -4.39
C PRO A 84 -4.07 -8.65 -4.42
N ALA A 85 -4.91 -7.64 -4.65
CA ALA A 85 -4.44 -6.26 -4.76
C ALA A 85 -5.53 -5.26 -4.43
N GLY A 86 -5.15 -4.19 -3.74
CA GLY A 86 -6.01 -3.07 -3.42
C GLY A 86 -5.46 -1.73 -3.92
N VAL A 87 -6.35 -0.76 -4.11
CA VAL A 87 -6.01 0.56 -4.63
C VAL A 87 -6.91 1.64 -4.01
N CYS A 88 -6.34 2.74 -3.52
CA CYS A 88 -7.11 3.94 -3.19
C CYS A 88 -6.95 5.04 -4.25
N ALA A 89 -7.84 6.02 -4.23
CA ALA A 89 -7.73 7.21 -5.06
C ALA A 89 -6.73 8.21 -4.47
N GLY A 90 -5.86 8.78 -5.33
CA GLY A 90 -5.10 9.99 -5.02
C GLY A 90 -5.81 11.27 -5.44
N ASN A 91 -5.18 12.40 -5.22
CA ASN A 91 -5.77 13.70 -5.57
C ASN A 91 -5.90 13.95 -7.07
N HIS A 92 -5.10 13.28 -7.90
CA HIS A 92 -5.24 13.32 -9.35
C HIS A 92 -6.34 12.40 -9.88
N ASP A 93 -6.70 11.35 -9.12
CA ASP A 93 -7.74 10.37 -9.46
C ASP A 93 -9.15 10.89 -9.13
N VAL A 94 -9.24 11.97 -8.37
CA VAL A 94 -10.48 12.68 -8.07
C VAL A 94 -10.41 14.10 -8.66
N LYS A 95 -11.54 14.72 -8.90
CA LYS A 95 -11.51 16.10 -9.37
C LYS A 95 -11.10 17.01 -8.21
N HIS A 96 -9.93 17.57 -8.31
CA HIS A 96 -9.21 18.31 -7.26
C HIS A 96 -10.06 19.31 -6.48
N ASP A 97 -10.87 20.10 -7.21
CA ASP A 97 -11.67 21.19 -6.61
C ASP A 97 -12.96 20.69 -5.95
N ASP A 98 -13.49 19.56 -6.41
CA ASP A 98 -14.80 19.04 -6.01
C ASP A 98 -14.71 17.70 -5.26
N THR A 99 -13.53 17.10 -5.17
CA THR A 99 -13.32 15.74 -4.61
C THR A 99 -14.30 14.69 -5.14
N LEU A 100 -14.60 14.79 -6.44
CA LEU A 100 -15.51 13.87 -7.12
C LEU A 100 -14.83 12.55 -7.41
N TYR A 101 -15.47 11.47 -7.03
CA TYR A 101 -14.99 10.09 -7.17
C TYR A 101 -15.60 9.35 -8.37
N ASP A 102 -16.50 9.96 -9.15
CA ASP A 102 -17.28 9.29 -10.19
C ASP A 102 -16.42 8.57 -11.26
N ASN A 103 -15.31 9.19 -11.71
CA ASN A 103 -14.40 8.50 -12.62
C ASN A 103 -13.59 7.41 -11.92
N PHE A 104 -13.09 7.63 -10.70
CA PHE A 104 -12.43 6.57 -9.96
C PHE A 104 -13.36 5.38 -9.75
N SER A 105 -14.58 5.60 -9.28
CA SER A 105 -15.59 4.55 -9.09
C SER A 105 -15.98 3.87 -10.41
N ARG A 106 -16.00 4.58 -11.53
CA ARG A 106 -16.24 3.98 -12.85
C ARG A 106 -15.19 2.92 -13.22
N TYR A 107 -13.90 3.16 -12.90
CA TYR A 107 -12.78 2.31 -13.32
C TYR A 107 -12.27 1.37 -12.23
N PHE A 108 -12.38 1.75 -10.96
CA PHE A 108 -11.89 1.03 -9.79
C PHE A 108 -12.93 0.92 -8.66
N GLY A 109 -14.20 1.18 -8.95
CA GLY A 109 -15.30 1.05 -8.00
C GLY A 109 -15.57 -0.40 -7.59
N GLU A 110 -16.47 -0.60 -6.66
CA GLU A 110 -16.82 -1.92 -6.11
C GLU A 110 -17.13 -2.95 -7.19
N LYS A 111 -17.92 -2.56 -8.19
CA LYS A 111 -18.30 -3.46 -9.29
C LYS A 111 -17.10 -4.00 -10.09
N GLN A 112 -16.01 -3.22 -10.18
CA GLN A 112 -14.83 -3.56 -10.95
C GLN A 112 -13.84 -4.45 -10.17
N VAL A 113 -13.90 -4.48 -8.84
CA VAL A 113 -12.89 -5.14 -8.01
C VAL A 113 -13.45 -6.20 -7.05
N SER A 114 -14.75 -6.20 -6.75
CA SER A 114 -15.37 -7.10 -5.77
C SER A 114 -15.37 -8.59 -6.17
N TYR A 115 -14.93 -8.92 -7.39
CA TYR A 115 -14.75 -10.32 -7.81
C TYR A 115 -13.49 -10.96 -7.18
N ARG A 116 -12.59 -10.18 -6.59
CA ARG A 116 -11.36 -10.67 -5.94
C ARG A 116 -11.71 -11.34 -4.62
N GLU A 117 -11.14 -12.50 -4.38
CA GLU A 117 -11.40 -13.27 -3.15
C GLU A 117 -11.00 -12.52 -1.88
N CYS A 118 -9.97 -11.66 -1.96
CA CYS A 118 -9.52 -10.84 -0.84
C CYS A 118 -10.47 -9.70 -0.47
N TYR A 119 -11.36 -9.30 -1.40
CA TYR A 119 -12.21 -8.11 -1.22
C TYR A 119 -13.25 -8.33 -0.10
N GLY A 120 -13.15 -7.55 0.97
CA GLY A 120 -14.01 -7.66 2.14
C GLY A 120 -15.24 -6.76 2.10
N GLY A 121 -15.13 -5.59 1.48
CA GLY A 121 -16.24 -4.63 1.37
C GLY A 121 -15.78 -3.22 1.05
N SER A 122 -16.73 -2.32 0.76
CA SER A 122 -16.47 -0.95 0.36
C SER A 122 -17.24 0.09 1.17
N PHE A 123 -16.76 1.31 1.06
CA PHE A 123 -17.40 2.54 1.49
C PHE A 123 -17.54 3.44 0.26
N GLN A 124 -18.77 3.90 -0.02
CA GLN A 124 -19.06 4.84 -1.11
C GLN A 124 -18.41 4.44 -2.46
N ASP A 125 -18.71 3.23 -2.94
CA ASP A 125 -18.24 2.70 -4.22
C ASP A 125 -16.72 2.80 -4.40
N ASN A 126 -15.98 2.24 -3.42
CA ASN A 126 -14.51 2.24 -3.33
C ASN A 126 -13.83 3.60 -3.10
N ARG A 127 -14.51 4.62 -2.61
CA ARG A 127 -13.85 5.72 -1.94
C ARG A 127 -12.99 5.20 -0.78
N GLY A 128 -13.50 4.21 -0.04
CA GLY A 128 -12.74 3.30 0.80
C GLY A 128 -13.11 1.85 0.53
N HIS A 129 -12.21 0.93 0.80
CA HIS A 129 -12.48 -0.51 0.81
C HIS A 129 -11.52 -1.22 1.77
N TYR A 130 -11.78 -2.49 2.04
CA TYR A 130 -10.83 -3.32 2.76
C TYR A 130 -10.68 -4.69 2.12
N ASP A 131 -9.47 -5.25 2.26
CA ASP A 131 -9.11 -6.58 1.82
C ASP A 131 -8.64 -7.44 2.99
N LEU A 132 -8.95 -8.74 2.94
CA LEU A 132 -8.55 -9.73 3.93
C LEU A 132 -7.57 -10.71 3.30
N ILE A 133 -6.35 -10.78 3.85
CA ILE A 133 -5.26 -11.62 3.33
C ILE A 133 -4.70 -12.45 4.47
N ASP A 134 -4.54 -13.73 4.24
CA ASP A 134 -3.80 -14.62 5.14
C ASP A 134 -2.48 -15.00 4.45
N ALA A 135 -1.34 -14.67 5.08
CA ALA A 135 0.00 -14.93 4.55
C ALA A 135 0.92 -15.36 5.69
N GLY A 136 1.56 -16.52 5.52
CA GLY A 136 2.29 -17.14 6.62
C GLY A 136 1.36 -17.42 7.81
N SER A 137 1.78 -17.04 9.00
CA SER A 137 0.97 -17.05 10.20
C SER A 137 0.18 -15.75 10.42
N THR A 138 0.42 -14.72 9.60
CA THR A 138 -0.18 -13.39 9.76
C THR A 138 -1.50 -13.28 9.01
N ARG A 139 -2.52 -12.79 9.70
CA ARG A 139 -3.83 -12.46 9.14
C ARG A 139 -3.93 -10.95 8.96
N TYR A 140 -3.78 -10.48 7.72
CA TYR A 140 -3.81 -9.05 7.40
C TYR A 140 -5.23 -8.52 7.15
N LEU A 141 -5.42 -7.24 7.49
CA LEU A 141 -6.54 -6.40 7.11
C LEU A 141 -5.98 -5.15 6.43
N PHE A 142 -6.01 -5.08 5.11
CA PHE A 142 -5.66 -3.86 4.37
C PHE A 142 -6.89 -2.98 4.28
N ILE A 143 -6.82 -1.77 4.85
CA ILE A 143 -7.90 -0.78 4.80
C ILE A 143 -7.44 0.37 3.92
N TYR A 144 -8.20 0.65 2.88
CA TYR A 144 -7.96 1.75 1.96
C TYR A 144 -8.92 2.90 2.21
N MET A 145 -8.38 4.11 2.29
CA MET A 145 -9.17 5.34 2.26
C MET A 145 -8.52 6.32 1.28
N GLY A 146 -9.27 6.74 0.27
CA GLY A 146 -8.80 7.65 -0.75
C GLY A 146 -8.66 9.09 -0.26
N TYR A 147 -8.14 9.95 -1.14
CA TYR A 147 -7.87 11.36 -0.88
C TYR A 147 -9.07 12.12 -0.33
N HIS A 148 -8.81 13.06 0.58
CA HIS A 148 -9.78 13.88 1.30
C HIS A 148 -10.64 13.05 2.27
N VAL A 149 -10.00 12.65 3.36
CA VAL A 149 -10.63 11.86 4.42
C VAL A 149 -11.59 12.73 5.23
N GLU A 150 -12.84 12.30 5.36
CA GLU A 150 -13.90 12.95 6.12
C GLU A 150 -14.35 12.08 7.30
N GLN A 151 -15.15 12.65 8.19
CA GLN A 151 -15.56 11.98 9.43
C GLN A 151 -16.35 10.69 9.20
N ASP A 152 -17.18 10.62 8.15
CA ASP A 152 -17.92 9.40 7.80
C ASP A 152 -16.99 8.26 7.33
N GLY A 153 -15.89 8.60 6.63
CA GLY A 153 -14.83 7.67 6.30
C GLY A 153 -14.10 7.16 7.54
N ILE A 154 -13.83 8.03 8.51
CA ILE A 154 -13.25 7.67 9.81
C ILE A 154 -14.16 6.67 10.55
N GLU A 155 -15.46 6.97 10.65
CA GLU A 155 -16.40 6.07 11.34
C GLU A 155 -16.52 4.72 10.63
N TRP A 156 -16.45 4.71 9.30
CA TRP A 156 -16.41 3.46 8.55
C TRP A 156 -15.12 2.66 8.84
N ILE A 157 -13.92 3.29 8.84
CA ILE A 157 -12.66 2.62 9.19
C ILE A 157 -12.75 2.00 10.58
N LYS A 158 -13.27 2.74 11.57
CA LYS A 158 -13.48 2.25 12.94
C LYS A 158 -14.34 0.98 12.94
N SER A 159 -15.46 1.00 12.21
CA SER A 159 -16.37 -0.16 12.14
C SER A 159 -15.71 -1.39 11.53
N VAL A 160 -14.81 -1.21 10.56
CA VAL A 160 -14.03 -2.31 9.95
C VAL A 160 -12.99 -2.85 10.93
N LEU A 161 -12.26 -1.99 11.64
CA LEU A 161 -11.28 -2.40 12.65
C LEU A 161 -11.93 -3.16 13.81
N GLU A 162 -13.11 -2.72 14.26
CA GLU A 162 -13.90 -3.38 15.31
C GLU A 162 -14.46 -4.74 14.86
N GLN A 163 -14.73 -4.90 13.56
CA GLN A 163 -15.16 -6.18 13.00
C GLN A 163 -14.03 -7.21 12.93
N TYR A 164 -12.77 -6.76 12.80
CA TYR A 164 -11.60 -7.62 12.62
C TYR A 164 -10.47 -7.31 13.62
N PRO A 165 -10.74 -7.35 14.94
CA PRO A 165 -9.76 -6.95 15.96
C PRO A 165 -8.52 -7.85 16.01
N ASP A 166 -8.64 -9.10 15.54
CA ASP A 166 -7.55 -10.11 15.57
C ASP A 166 -6.68 -10.06 14.30
N ARG A 167 -6.90 -9.10 13.39
CA ARG A 167 -6.11 -8.98 12.18
C ARG A 167 -5.10 -7.83 12.28
N VAL A 168 -3.93 -8.04 11.72
CA VAL A 168 -2.89 -7.01 11.55
C VAL A 168 -3.37 -6.00 10.52
N ALA A 169 -3.74 -4.80 10.96
CA ALA A 169 -4.27 -3.78 10.08
C ALA A 169 -3.14 -2.94 9.46
N VAL A 170 -3.22 -2.79 8.13
CA VAL A 170 -2.39 -1.92 7.29
C VAL A 170 -3.31 -0.86 6.71
N LEU A 171 -3.15 0.39 7.14
CA LEU A 171 -3.91 1.53 6.62
C LEU A 171 -3.24 2.09 5.38
N CYS A 172 -3.91 2.02 4.24
CA CYS A 172 -3.45 2.54 2.96
C CYS A 172 -4.22 3.82 2.61
N THR A 173 -3.51 4.93 2.48
CA THR A 173 -4.10 6.22 2.12
C THR A 173 -3.19 6.97 1.16
N HIS A 174 -3.66 8.08 0.58
CA HIS A 174 -2.82 8.83 -0.34
C HIS A 174 -2.01 9.92 0.35
N ALA A 175 -2.66 10.82 1.09
CA ALA A 175 -2.08 12.06 1.61
C ALA A 175 -1.88 12.00 3.14
N TYR A 176 -0.85 11.32 3.60
CA TYR A 176 -0.55 11.20 5.03
C TYR A 176 0.54 12.18 5.49
N PHE A 177 1.72 12.15 4.84
CA PHE A 177 2.85 13.02 5.14
C PHE A 177 3.08 14.11 4.10
N ASP A 178 3.61 15.25 4.53
CA ASP A 178 4.29 16.21 3.65
C ASP A 178 5.76 15.78 3.43
N THR A 179 6.48 16.50 2.57
CA THR A 179 7.89 16.21 2.21
C THR A 179 8.85 16.27 3.37
N ASP A 180 8.53 17.03 4.42
CA ASP A 180 9.33 17.14 5.65
C ASP A 180 8.89 16.15 6.74
N LEU A 181 8.03 15.20 6.41
CA LEU A 181 7.44 14.22 7.32
C LEU A 181 6.49 14.79 8.38
N THR A 182 6.06 16.03 8.23
CA THR A 182 4.92 16.55 9.00
C THR A 182 3.63 15.98 8.46
N LEU A 183 2.62 15.80 9.31
CA LEU A 183 1.34 15.25 8.91
C LEU A 183 0.52 16.25 8.10
N LEU A 184 -0.01 15.83 6.96
CA LEU A 184 -1.04 16.55 6.21
C LEU A 184 -2.39 16.48 6.95
N ALA A 185 -3.41 17.16 6.46
CA ALA A 185 -4.73 17.19 7.10
C ALA A 185 -5.34 15.78 7.26
N ASP A 186 -5.34 14.99 6.18
CA ASP A 186 -5.80 13.59 6.20
C ASP A 186 -4.96 12.75 7.17
N GLY A 187 -3.63 12.93 7.14
CA GLY A 187 -2.70 12.22 8.03
C GLY A 187 -2.93 12.54 9.51
N ARG A 188 -3.19 13.80 9.86
CA ARG A 188 -3.53 14.17 11.26
C ARG A 188 -4.83 13.50 11.72
N LEU A 189 -5.86 13.58 10.90
CA LEU A 189 -7.17 12.99 11.23
C LEU A 189 -7.06 11.46 11.39
N LEU A 190 -6.40 10.78 10.45
CA LEU A 190 -6.18 9.34 10.51
C LEU A 190 -5.31 8.93 11.70
N LYS A 191 -4.25 9.70 12.00
CA LYS A 191 -3.41 9.42 13.17
C LYS A 191 -4.19 9.57 14.47
N GLU A 192 -4.90 10.69 14.66
CA GLU A 192 -5.60 11.02 15.89
C GLU A 192 -6.80 10.09 16.14
N GLU A 193 -7.53 9.71 15.08
CA GLU A 193 -8.77 8.95 15.20
C GLU A 193 -8.60 7.44 15.01
N ILE A 194 -7.55 7.00 14.34
CA ILE A 194 -7.35 5.60 13.97
C ILE A 194 -6.03 5.06 14.54
N VAL A 195 -4.87 5.55 14.06
CA VAL A 195 -3.57 4.92 14.34
C VAL A 195 -3.25 4.91 15.83
N SER A 196 -3.57 6.00 16.56
CA SER A 196 -3.32 6.12 18.00
C SER A 196 -4.39 5.49 18.89
N LYS A 197 -5.50 4.96 18.33
CA LYS A 197 -6.62 4.43 19.12
C LYS A 197 -6.87 2.94 18.93
N TYR A 198 -6.39 2.36 17.84
CA TYR A 198 -6.65 0.96 17.49
C TYR A 198 -5.37 0.16 17.55
N SER A 199 -5.24 -0.71 18.53
CA SER A 199 -4.04 -1.47 18.83
C SER A 199 -3.63 -2.46 17.73
N ASN A 200 -4.56 -2.84 16.87
CA ASN A 200 -4.29 -3.71 15.73
C ASN A 200 -3.80 -2.98 14.47
N VAL A 201 -3.65 -1.64 14.49
CA VAL A 201 -3.08 -0.86 13.38
C VAL A 201 -1.57 -0.78 13.54
N TYR A 202 -0.82 -1.49 12.69
CA TYR A 202 0.65 -1.60 12.78
C TYR A 202 1.38 -0.90 11.65
N MET A 203 0.73 -0.63 10.52
CA MET A 203 1.35 0.03 9.37
C MET A 203 0.43 1.06 8.75
N VAL A 204 1.03 2.16 8.27
CA VAL A 204 0.40 3.14 7.39
C VAL A 204 1.23 3.25 6.13
N LEU A 205 0.62 3.08 4.95
CA LEU A 205 1.25 3.24 3.65
C LEU A 205 0.65 4.44 2.93
N SER A 206 1.50 5.37 2.45
CA SER A 206 1.05 6.60 1.80
C SER A 206 1.95 7.02 0.63
N GLY A 207 1.43 7.91 -0.23
CA GLY A 207 2.12 8.51 -1.37
C GLY A 207 2.05 10.02 -1.35
N HIS A 208 1.62 10.63 -2.48
CA HIS A 208 1.33 12.04 -2.69
C HIS A 208 2.56 12.94 -2.75
N ARG A 209 3.35 13.03 -1.70
CA ARG A 209 4.53 13.90 -1.63
C ARG A 209 5.81 13.15 -1.99
N TYR A 210 6.79 13.89 -2.50
CA TYR A 210 8.06 13.32 -2.94
C TYR A 210 8.94 12.96 -1.76
N ASN A 211 8.80 11.75 -1.27
CA ASN A 211 9.67 11.20 -0.24
C ASN A 211 9.60 9.66 -0.22
N ILE A 212 10.58 9.04 0.45
CA ILE A 212 10.60 7.64 0.82
C ILE A 212 11.14 7.60 2.23
N ALA A 213 10.29 7.27 3.17
CA ALA A 213 10.65 7.26 4.58
C ALA A 213 9.75 6.34 5.39
N CYS A 214 10.28 5.88 6.50
CA CYS A 214 9.57 5.16 7.55
C CYS A 214 9.71 5.93 8.86
N VAL A 215 8.58 6.21 9.48
CA VAL A 215 8.50 6.85 10.80
C VAL A 215 7.95 5.83 11.80
N PRO A 216 8.81 5.12 12.54
CA PRO A 216 8.36 4.24 13.62
C PRO A 216 7.84 5.09 14.78
N GLU A 217 6.76 4.66 15.39
CA GLU A 217 6.18 5.29 16.57
C GLU A 217 5.69 4.22 17.56
N GLU A 218 5.95 4.44 18.83
CA GLU A 218 5.52 3.58 19.93
C GLU A 218 4.25 4.16 20.56
N PHE A 219 3.32 3.28 20.91
CA PHE A 219 2.03 3.63 21.51
C PHE A 219 1.85 2.88 22.83
N ASP A 220 1.41 3.61 23.83
CA ASP A 220 0.96 3.14 25.13
C ASP A 220 -0.56 3.07 25.07
N ASP A 221 -1.09 1.90 24.74
CA ASP A 221 -2.52 1.71 24.45
C ASP A 221 -3.36 1.58 25.74
N ASP A 222 -2.76 1.18 26.87
CA ASP A 222 -3.45 1.03 28.15
C ASP A 222 -3.20 2.18 29.15
N GLY A 223 -2.25 3.09 28.83
CA GLY A 223 -1.98 4.30 29.60
C GLY A 223 -1.13 4.06 30.85
N ASP A 224 -0.37 2.96 30.94
CA ASP A 224 0.48 2.62 32.09
C ASP A 224 1.85 3.29 32.05
N GLY A 225 2.20 3.96 30.96
CA GLY A 225 3.48 4.65 30.72
C GLY A 225 4.54 3.78 30.05
N THR A 226 4.17 2.55 29.65
CA THR A 226 5.03 1.63 28.91
C THR A 226 4.46 1.42 27.51
N PRO A 227 5.26 1.49 26.42
CA PRO A 227 4.73 1.20 25.09
C PRO A 227 4.28 -0.25 24.95
N ASP A 228 3.07 -0.45 24.43
CA ASP A 228 2.48 -1.76 24.15
C ASP A 228 2.75 -2.24 22.73
N ARG A 229 2.88 -1.31 21.79
CA ARG A 229 3.10 -1.63 20.37
C ARG A 229 3.94 -0.58 19.66
N LYS A 230 4.46 -0.98 18.51
CA LYS A 230 5.12 -0.10 17.53
C LYS A 230 4.34 -0.13 16.23
N ALA A 231 4.11 1.04 15.60
CA ALA A 231 3.57 1.13 14.26
C ALA A 231 4.56 1.83 13.32
N TYR A 232 4.60 1.38 12.07
CA TYR A 232 5.43 1.96 11.02
C TYR A 232 4.57 2.81 10.08
N GLN A 233 4.78 4.12 10.09
CA GLN A 233 4.09 5.06 9.22
C GLN A 233 5.02 5.40 8.05
N MET A 234 4.61 5.06 6.81
CA MET A 234 5.51 5.07 5.66
C MET A 234 4.97 5.94 4.53
N ILE A 235 5.88 6.58 3.83
CA ILE A 235 5.65 7.28 2.57
C ILE A 235 6.57 6.72 1.50
N CYS A 236 6.04 6.48 0.29
CA CYS A 236 6.81 5.98 -0.83
C CYS A 236 6.30 6.60 -2.14
N ASN A 237 7.09 7.53 -2.71
CA ASN A 237 6.76 8.18 -3.99
C ASN A 237 8.04 8.44 -4.79
N TYR A 238 8.21 7.70 -5.88
CA TYR A 238 9.39 7.78 -6.78
C TYR A 238 9.18 8.73 -7.96
N GLN A 239 8.00 9.28 -8.18
CA GLN A 239 7.63 9.96 -9.44
C GLN A 239 8.55 11.11 -9.85
N ALA A 240 9.28 11.73 -8.91
CA ALA A 240 10.23 12.81 -9.18
C ALA A 240 11.70 12.36 -9.17
N ALA A 241 11.98 11.06 -9.04
CA ALA A 241 13.34 10.53 -9.03
C ALA A 241 14.07 10.78 -10.36
N ASP A 242 13.32 10.76 -11.48
CA ASP A 242 13.86 11.05 -12.81
C ASP A 242 12.83 11.69 -13.74
N ASP A 243 13.20 11.87 -15.03
CA ASP A 243 12.33 12.50 -16.05
C ASP A 243 11.28 11.52 -16.61
N HIS A 244 11.34 10.23 -16.23
CA HIS A 244 10.41 9.18 -16.64
C HIS A 244 9.40 8.81 -15.56
N GLY A 245 9.26 9.65 -14.52
CA GLY A 245 8.31 9.40 -13.43
C GLY A 245 8.79 8.37 -12.42
N GLY A 246 10.12 8.19 -12.27
CA GLY A 246 10.73 7.26 -11.32
C GLY A 246 11.04 5.89 -11.91
N SER A 247 11.08 5.77 -13.25
CA SER A 247 11.57 4.57 -13.99
C SER A 247 11.08 3.22 -13.46
N GLY A 248 9.86 3.16 -12.89
CA GLY A 248 9.22 1.90 -12.47
C GLY A 248 9.68 1.35 -11.12
N TYR A 249 10.29 2.16 -10.26
CA TYR A 249 10.60 1.74 -8.90
C TYR A 249 9.35 1.46 -8.07
N MET A 250 9.41 0.36 -7.31
CA MET A 250 8.39 -0.10 -6.35
C MET A 250 9.06 -0.50 -5.04
N MET A 251 8.34 -0.40 -3.94
CA MET A 251 8.75 -0.93 -2.66
C MET A 251 8.29 -2.38 -2.50
N PHE A 252 9.13 -3.21 -1.90
CA PHE A 252 8.83 -4.59 -1.56
C PHE A 252 9.07 -4.81 -0.07
N PHE A 253 8.18 -5.54 0.56
CA PHE A 253 8.30 -6.06 1.92
C PHE A 253 8.50 -7.57 1.82
N ASP A 254 9.74 -8.04 2.00
CA ASP A 254 10.08 -9.46 2.13
C ASP A 254 9.95 -9.82 3.62
N VAL A 255 8.82 -10.41 3.99
CA VAL A 255 8.50 -10.81 5.37
C VAL A 255 9.13 -12.17 5.66
N ASP A 256 9.91 -12.24 6.70
CA ASP A 256 10.53 -13.48 7.22
C ASP A 256 10.05 -13.67 8.67
N GLU A 257 8.98 -14.43 8.83
CA GLU A 257 8.36 -14.67 10.14
C GLU A 257 9.24 -15.51 11.06
N GLU A 258 10.09 -16.40 10.52
CA GLU A 258 11.02 -17.18 11.32
C GLU A 258 12.09 -16.30 11.99
N LYS A 259 12.49 -15.23 11.32
CA LYS A 259 13.42 -14.24 11.87
C LYS A 259 12.74 -13.08 12.59
N GLY A 260 11.41 -12.95 12.46
CA GLY A 260 10.67 -11.83 13.01
C GLY A 260 11.00 -10.50 12.33
N VAL A 261 11.29 -10.48 11.02
CA VAL A 261 11.71 -9.27 10.30
C VAL A 261 10.97 -9.06 9.00
N ILE A 262 10.93 -7.78 8.58
CA ILE A 262 10.46 -7.34 7.26
C ILE A 262 11.65 -6.66 6.57
N ASN A 263 12.16 -7.25 5.50
CA ASN A 263 13.21 -6.64 4.68
C ASN A 263 12.56 -5.76 3.60
N CYS A 264 12.66 -4.46 3.77
CA CYS A 264 12.16 -3.49 2.82
C CYS A 264 13.22 -3.19 1.77
N TYR A 265 12.87 -3.25 0.49
CA TYR A 265 13.76 -2.89 -0.59
C TYR A 265 13.02 -2.27 -1.77
N THR A 266 13.74 -1.42 -2.51
CA THR A 266 13.27 -0.80 -3.74
C THR A 266 13.82 -1.55 -4.95
N TYR A 267 12.96 -1.80 -5.96
CA TYR A 267 13.36 -2.43 -7.22
C TYR A 267 12.63 -1.83 -8.41
N SER A 268 13.35 -1.62 -9.50
CA SER A 268 12.78 -1.26 -10.80
C SER A 268 12.99 -2.40 -11.79
N PRO A 269 11.93 -3.04 -12.29
CA PRO A 269 12.04 -4.04 -13.35
C PRO A 269 12.42 -3.44 -14.71
N VAL A 270 12.25 -2.13 -14.88
CA VAL A 270 12.63 -1.43 -16.12
C VAL A 270 14.14 -1.27 -16.23
N LEU A 271 14.78 -1.01 -15.08
CA LEU A 271 16.24 -0.81 -15.01
C LEU A 271 16.97 -2.08 -14.56
N ASP A 272 16.25 -3.12 -14.12
CA ASP A 272 16.79 -4.30 -13.45
C ASP A 272 17.73 -3.92 -12.30
N ASP A 273 17.27 -3.01 -11.43
CA ASP A 273 18.11 -2.34 -10.47
C ASP A 273 17.47 -2.26 -9.08
N LYS A 274 18.22 -2.73 -8.07
CA LYS A 274 17.95 -2.48 -6.66
C LYS A 274 18.77 -1.27 -6.21
N VAL A 275 18.17 -0.10 -6.22
CA VAL A 275 18.89 1.15 -5.92
C VAL A 275 18.64 1.58 -4.50
N ARG A 276 19.70 2.09 -3.88
CA ARG A 276 19.53 2.98 -2.74
C ARG A 276 19.03 4.33 -3.28
N PHE A 277 17.90 4.77 -2.79
CA PHE A 277 17.27 6.03 -3.22
C PHE A 277 18.22 7.25 -3.11
N ASP A 278 19.11 7.24 -2.15
CA ASP A 278 20.17 8.25 -1.99
C ASP A 278 20.98 8.50 -3.27
N ASP A 279 21.18 7.48 -4.10
CA ASP A 279 21.93 7.61 -5.35
C ASP A 279 21.08 8.26 -6.45
N ILE A 280 19.75 8.11 -6.38
CA ILE A 280 18.79 8.77 -7.28
C ILE A 280 18.51 10.20 -6.79
N SER A 281 18.28 10.40 -5.51
CA SER A 281 17.87 11.69 -4.93
C SER A 281 18.96 12.76 -5.02
N LYS A 282 20.24 12.40 -4.96
CA LYS A 282 21.37 13.32 -5.15
C LYS A 282 21.34 14.06 -6.48
N LYS A 283 20.65 13.55 -7.48
CA LYS A 283 20.53 14.18 -8.81
C LYS A 283 19.36 15.15 -8.91
N LYS A 284 18.38 15.14 -8.02
CA LYS A 284 17.18 16.00 -8.08
C LYS A 284 16.80 16.59 -6.72
N ARG A 285 16.77 17.91 -6.64
CA ARG A 285 16.51 18.72 -5.43
C ARG A 285 15.08 18.68 -4.88
N ARG A 286 14.23 17.71 -5.27
CA ARG A 286 12.81 17.69 -4.89
C ARG A 286 12.50 16.85 -3.66
N TYR A 287 13.42 15.99 -3.25
CA TYR A 287 13.27 15.18 -2.06
C TYR A 287 13.85 15.90 -0.83
N SER A 288 13.21 15.74 0.31
CA SER A 288 13.70 16.33 1.57
C SER A 288 15.04 15.71 1.97
N ASN A 289 15.77 16.40 2.87
CA ASN A 289 16.99 15.85 3.47
C ASN A 289 16.71 14.80 4.56
N ALA A 290 15.46 14.30 4.66
CA ALA A 290 15.11 13.22 5.57
C ALA A 290 15.87 11.93 5.19
N PRO A 291 16.17 11.06 6.15
CA PRO A 291 16.75 9.76 5.83
C PRO A 291 15.80 8.99 4.91
N HIS A 292 16.36 8.40 3.86
CA HIS A 292 15.62 7.60 2.91
C HIS A 292 15.83 6.13 3.23
N ASP A 293 14.71 5.45 3.54
CA ASP A 293 14.73 4.09 4.10
C ASP A 293 14.31 3.04 3.06
N GLU A 294 14.78 3.18 1.83
CA GLU A 294 14.40 2.30 0.71
C GLU A 294 15.05 0.90 0.74
N MET A 295 16.02 0.71 1.62
CA MET A 295 16.59 -0.61 1.95
C MET A 295 16.83 -0.69 3.44
N MET A 296 15.86 -1.21 4.16
CA MET A 296 15.91 -1.33 5.61
C MET A 296 15.34 -2.66 6.08
N THR A 297 15.68 -3.04 7.29
CA THR A 297 15.08 -4.19 7.97
C THR A 297 14.30 -3.67 9.17
N LEU A 298 12.99 -3.97 9.20
CA LEU A 298 12.09 -3.68 10.31
C LEU A 298 11.89 -4.94 11.13
N GLU A 299 11.68 -4.80 12.41
CA GLU A 299 11.15 -5.88 13.24
C GLU A 299 9.66 -6.06 12.94
N ILE A 300 9.15 -7.29 12.96
CA ILE A 300 7.71 -7.53 12.90
C ILE A 300 7.11 -7.00 14.20
N PRO A 301 6.22 -6.00 14.15
CA PRO A 301 5.75 -5.32 15.36
C PRO A 301 4.51 -5.97 16.00
N TRP A 302 4.01 -7.08 15.44
CA TRP A 302 2.85 -7.82 15.94
C TRP A 302 3.23 -9.23 16.42
N GLU A 303 2.36 -9.82 17.23
CA GLU A 303 2.56 -11.20 17.65
C GLU A 303 2.27 -12.18 16.50
N LEU A 304 3.20 -13.10 16.27
CA LEU A 304 3.01 -14.19 15.31
C LEU A 304 2.23 -15.31 16.01
N THR A 305 1.11 -15.71 15.43
CA THR A 305 0.33 -16.86 15.93
C THR A 305 1.04 -18.15 15.53
N ASN A 306 1.53 -18.89 16.54
CA ASN A 306 2.15 -20.22 16.39
C ASN A 306 1.14 -21.28 15.94
#